data_1ef27554d8c09defcefbdd7d0579cba9
#
_entry.id   1ef27554d8c09defcefbdd7d0579cba9
#
_cell.length_a   1.000
_cell.length_b   1.000
_cell.length_c   1.000
_cell.angle_alpha   90.00
_cell.angle_beta   90.00
_cell.angle_gamma   90.00
#
_symmetry.space_group_name_H-M   'P 1'
#
loop_
_entity.id
_entity.type
_entity.pdbx_description
1 polymer ?
#
loop_
_entity_poly.entity_id
_entity_poly.type
_entity_poly.pdbx_seq_one_letter_code
_entity_poly.pdbx_strand_id
1 'polypeptide(L)'
;MKNTSRMIFQVAVGPQSNLYAHCIESVSNYCDKHDITHHVLTAPQLWIKPDPFNSGRSEESYMKYGGYLPIYEKENAFNYLPEFDQIAIVDADIYIREDAPNIFDDMSDDAAFGAVVERDMPIEDWYKNKIINYSQMQYGQLHSNASDFRPNELGFEFCNMGLIVLNLSLIHI
;
A
#
# COMPACT_ATOMS: atom_id res chain seq x y z
N MET A 1 -17.82 -14.81 -19.36
CA MET A 1 -17.39 -13.84 -18.35
C MET A 1 -15.96 -13.47 -18.66
N LYS A 2 -15.60 -12.17 -18.73
CA LYS A 2 -14.23 -11.74 -18.91
C LYS A 2 -13.46 -12.15 -17.63
N ASN A 3 -12.38 -12.91 -17.77
CA ASN A 3 -11.57 -13.27 -16.61
C ASN A 3 -10.90 -11.98 -16.11
N THR A 4 -11.17 -11.54 -14.88
CA THR A 4 -10.59 -10.33 -14.30
C THR A 4 -9.11 -10.56 -14.04
N SER A 5 -8.24 -9.79 -14.69
CA SER A 5 -6.80 -9.91 -14.51
C SER A 5 -6.38 -9.25 -13.18
N ARG A 6 -5.66 -10.00 -12.34
CA ARG A 6 -5.30 -9.61 -10.98
C ARG A 6 -3.80 -9.72 -10.73
N MET A 7 -3.24 -8.78 -10.01
CA MET A 7 -1.82 -8.77 -9.63
C MET A 7 -1.65 -8.41 -8.16
N ILE A 8 -0.71 -9.08 -7.49
CA ILE A 8 -0.12 -8.60 -6.23
C ILE A 8 1.27 -8.04 -6.52
N PHE A 9 1.50 -6.81 -6.10
CA PHE A 9 2.75 -6.08 -6.22
C PHE A 9 3.41 -5.92 -4.85
N GLN A 10 4.65 -6.40 -4.72
CA GLN A 10 5.45 -6.22 -3.50
C GLN A 10 6.73 -5.44 -3.79
N VAL A 11 7.17 -4.64 -2.82
CA VAL A 11 8.45 -3.92 -2.87
C VAL A 11 9.41 -4.52 -1.86
N ALA A 12 10.46 -5.17 -2.36
CA ALA A 12 11.50 -5.81 -1.56
C ALA A 12 12.89 -5.25 -1.93
N VAL A 13 12.98 -3.93 -2.05
CA VAL A 13 14.21 -3.21 -2.40
C VAL A 13 15.14 -3.14 -1.19
N GLY A 14 16.41 -3.47 -1.40
CA GLY A 14 17.46 -3.44 -0.37
C GLY A 14 17.87 -4.83 0.13
N PRO A 15 18.60 -4.89 1.25
CA PRO A 15 19.06 -6.17 1.80
C PRO A 15 17.89 -7.07 2.19
N GLN A 16 17.82 -8.24 1.58
CA GLN A 16 16.80 -9.23 1.88
C GLN A 16 17.06 -9.87 3.25
N SER A 17 16.08 -9.81 4.14
CA SER A 17 16.09 -10.57 5.38
C SER A 17 15.39 -11.93 5.19
N ASN A 18 15.70 -12.91 6.05
CA ASN A 18 14.97 -14.18 6.06
C ASN A 18 13.47 -14.00 6.28
N LEU A 19 13.09 -12.97 7.05
CA LEU A 19 11.68 -12.62 7.26
C LEU A 19 11.03 -12.23 5.92
N TYR A 20 11.65 -11.33 5.16
CA TYR A 20 11.11 -10.92 3.86
C TYR A 20 11.00 -12.08 2.88
N ALA A 21 12.03 -12.92 2.81
CA ALA A 21 12.00 -14.10 1.95
C ALA A 21 10.80 -15.01 2.30
N HIS A 22 10.57 -15.25 3.59
CA HIS A 22 9.46 -16.09 4.05
C HIS A 22 8.09 -15.45 3.79
N CYS A 23 7.95 -14.15 4.00
CA CYS A 23 6.71 -13.42 3.69
C CYS A 23 6.42 -13.42 2.18
N ILE A 24 7.43 -13.12 1.35
CA ILE A 24 7.28 -13.13 -0.12
C ILE A 24 6.89 -14.53 -0.61
N GLU A 25 7.48 -15.59 -0.06
CA GLU A 25 7.10 -16.97 -0.37
C GLU A 25 5.63 -17.25 -0.02
N SER A 26 5.15 -16.79 1.15
CA SER A 26 3.75 -16.95 1.53
C SER A 26 2.80 -16.25 0.56
N VAL A 27 3.17 -15.05 0.08
CA VAL A 27 2.41 -14.32 -0.93
C VAL A 27 2.45 -15.04 -2.28
N SER A 28 3.59 -15.61 -2.68
CA SER A 28 3.71 -16.41 -3.90
C SER A 28 2.76 -17.61 -3.88
N ASN A 29 2.76 -18.38 -2.78
CA ASN A 29 1.88 -19.53 -2.62
C ASN A 29 0.40 -19.15 -2.65
N TYR A 30 0.06 -18.00 -2.05
CA TYR A 30 -1.29 -17.44 -2.10
C TYR A 30 -1.68 -17.04 -3.54
N CYS A 31 -0.79 -16.41 -4.29
CA CYS A 31 -1.02 -16.03 -5.68
C CYS A 31 -1.25 -17.27 -6.57
N ASP A 32 -0.43 -18.30 -6.42
CA ASP A 32 -0.59 -19.57 -7.13
C ASP A 32 -1.94 -20.24 -6.85
N LYS A 33 -2.37 -20.21 -5.57
CA LYS A 33 -3.67 -20.77 -5.16
C LYS A 33 -4.86 -20.07 -5.80
N HIS A 34 -4.77 -18.75 -6.03
CA HIS A 34 -5.88 -17.92 -6.49
C HIS A 34 -5.76 -17.46 -7.95
N ASP A 35 -4.80 -17.98 -8.70
CA ASP A 35 -4.51 -17.58 -10.10
C ASP A 35 -4.28 -16.05 -10.24
N ILE A 36 -3.41 -15.52 -9.38
CA ILE A 36 -3.03 -14.11 -9.30
C ILE A 36 -1.59 -13.96 -9.77
N THR A 37 -1.30 -12.96 -10.60
CA THR A 37 0.07 -12.62 -10.97
C THR A 37 0.81 -12.03 -9.77
N HIS A 38 1.99 -12.56 -9.44
CA HIS A 38 2.86 -12.03 -8.38
C HIS A 38 4.04 -11.28 -8.97
N HIS A 39 4.20 -10.00 -8.61
CA HIS A 39 5.34 -9.18 -9.00
C HIS A 39 6.09 -8.68 -7.78
N VAL A 40 7.39 -8.95 -7.69
CA VAL A 40 8.26 -8.49 -6.61
C VAL A 40 9.32 -7.55 -7.18
N LEU A 41 9.24 -6.28 -6.83
CA LEU A 41 10.25 -5.28 -7.18
C LEU A 41 11.44 -5.39 -6.23
N THR A 42 12.61 -5.80 -6.73
CA THR A 42 13.83 -6.01 -5.93
C THR A 42 14.90 -4.93 -6.11
N ALA A 43 14.74 -4.08 -7.13
CA ALA A 43 15.66 -2.99 -7.41
C ALA A 43 14.90 -1.66 -7.49
N PRO A 44 15.48 -0.53 -7.00
CA PRO A 44 14.84 0.76 -7.07
C PRO A 44 14.64 1.19 -8.53
N GLN A 45 13.46 1.74 -8.82
CA GLN A 45 13.10 2.30 -10.14
C GLN A 45 12.81 3.80 -10.07
N LEU A 46 12.41 4.30 -8.90
CA LEU A 46 12.18 5.72 -8.69
C LEU A 46 13.49 6.41 -8.25
N TRP A 47 14.05 7.20 -9.13
CA TRP A 47 15.26 8.01 -8.90
C TRP A 47 14.88 9.48 -8.70
N ILE A 48 14.04 9.76 -7.73
CA ILE A 48 13.58 11.11 -7.49
C ILE A 48 14.39 11.75 -6.35
N LYS A 49 14.73 13.04 -6.49
CA LYS A 49 15.40 13.79 -5.43
C LYS A 49 14.55 13.78 -4.15
N PRO A 50 15.17 13.63 -2.96
CA PRO A 50 14.45 13.76 -1.71
C PRO A 50 13.69 15.09 -1.66
N ASP A 51 12.49 15.04 -1.08
CA ASP A 51 11.66 16.20 -0.86
C ASP A 51 12.43 17.30 -0.14
N PRO A 52 12.46 18.54 -0.67
CA PRO A 52 13.08 19.67 0.01
C PRO A 52 12.41 20.05 1.33
N PHE A 53 11.23 19.51 1.64
CA PHE A 53 10.53 19.71 2.92
C PHE A 53 11.15 18.95 4.10
N ASN A 54 12.33 18.38 3.90
CA ASN A 54 13.22 18.06 5.00
C ASN A 54 12.64 17.11 6.05
N SER A 55 12.13 15.96 5.62
CA SER A 55 12.12 14.85 6.55
C SER A 55 13.54 14.27 6.59
N GLY A 56 14.19 14.22 7.76
CA GLY A 56 15.51 13.57 7.93
C GLY A 56 15.55 12.15 7.37
N ARG A 57 14.37 11.52 7.23
CA ARG A 57 14.19 10.23 6.56
C ARG A 57 14.51 10.25 5.07
N SER A 58 14.20 11.33 4.35
CA SER A 58 14.48 11.44 2.91
C SER A 58 15.96 11.61 2.67
N GLU A 59 16.65 12.38 3.49
CA GLU A 59 18.09 12.58 3.42
C GLU A 59 18.87 11.32 3.78
N GLU A 60 18.50 10.66 4.89
CA GLU A 60 19.09 9.38 5.28
C GLU A 60 18.88 8.29 4.23
N SER A 61 17.71 8.25 3.61
CA SER A 61 17.39 7.32 2.53
C SER A 61 18.26 7.56 1.31
N TYR A 62 18.41 8.83 0.91
CA TYR A 62 19.24 9.18 -0.23
C TYR A 62 20.70 8.84 0.00
N MET A 63 21.22 9.10 1.20
CA MET A 63 22.59 8.73 1.57
C MET A 63 22.81 7.21 1.59
N LYS A 64 21.80 6.45 2.00
CA LYS A 64 21.91 5.00 2.16
C LYS A 64 21.66 4.24 0.86
N TYR A 65 20.70 4.70 0.04
CA TYR A 65 20.19 3.97 -1.12
C TYR A 65 20.46 4.71 -2.45
N GLY A 66 20.96 5.95 -2.39
CA GLY A 66 21.12 6.80 -3.57
C GLY A 66 19.79 7.24 -4.19
N GLY A 67 18.69 7.12 -3.46
CA GLY A 67 17.34 7.40 -3.94
C GLY A 67 16.32 7.55 -2.83
N TYR A 68 15.05 7.42 -3.17
CA TYR A 68 13.95 7.48 -2.22
C TYR A 68 13.91 6.31 -1.24
N LEU A 69 13.15 6.51 -0.16
CA LEU A 69 12.76 5.41 0.71
C LEU A 69 12.05 4.33 -0.11
N PRO A 70 12.35 3.05 0.13
CA PRO A 70 11.71 1.94 -0.58
C PRO A 70 10.18 1.97 -0.56
N ILE A 71 9.57 2.64 0.43
CA ILE A 71 8.11 2.80 0.51
C ILE A 71 7.52 3.55 -0.70
N TYR A 72 8.27 4.48 -1.30
CA TYR A 72 7.82 5.21 -2.50
C TYR A 72 7.88 4.34 -3.76
N GLU A 73 8.63 3.24 -3.75
CA GLU A 73 8.67 2.30 -4.85
C GLU A 73 7.33 1.57 -5.07
N LYS A 74 6.41 1.64 -4.11
CA LYS A 74 5.03 1.16 -4.26
C LYS A 74 4.29 1.86 -5.41
N GLU A 75 4.64 3.09 -5.72
CA GLU A 75 4.05 3.86 -6.83
C GLU A 75 4.30 3.20 -8.20
N ASN A 76 5.34 2.34 -8.32
CA ASN A 76 5.56 1.60 -9.55
C ASN A 76 4.41 0.62 -9.89
N ALA A 77 3.58 0.25 -8.92
CA ALA A 77 2.37 -0.53 -9.18
C ALA A 77 1.45 0.14 -10.21
N PHE A 78 1.42 1.48 -10.25
CA PHE A 78 0.62 2.24 -11.20
C PHE A 78 1.06 2.06 -12.67
N ASN A 79 2.29 1.64 -12.92
CA ASN A 79 2.77 1.35 -14.28
C ASN A 79 2.06 0.13 -14.89
N TYR A 80 1.46 -0.74 -14.07
CA TYR A 80 0.75 -1.94 -14.49
C TYR A 80 -0.76 -1.75 -14.67
N LEU A 81 -1.27 -0.53 -14.45
CA LEU A 81 -2.69 -0.20 -14.64
C LEU A 81 -3.25 -0.57 -16.03
N PRO A 82 -2.49 -0.46 -17.13
CA PRO A 82 -3.01 -0.84 -18.44
C PRO A 82 -3.16 -2.35 -18.65
N GLU A 83 -2.51 -3.18 -17.80
CA GLU A 83 -2.40 -4.62 -17.99
C GLU A 83 -3.34 -5.43 -17.08
N PHE A 84 -3.72 -4.86 -15.93
CA PHE A 84 -4.49 -5.55 -14.90
C PHE A 84 -5.78 -4.80 -14.55
N ASP A 85 -6.85 -5.54 -14.32
CA ASP A 85 -8.13 -4.98 -13.87
C ASP A 85 -8.09 -4.61 -12.36
N GLN A 86 -7.35 -5.39 -11.56
CA GLN A 86 -7.17 -5.16 -10.12
C GLN A 86 -5.72 -5.38 -9.70
N ILE A 87 -5.20 -4.49 -8.83
CA ILE A 87 -3.84 -4.61 -8.27
C ILE A 87 -3.92 -4.48 -6.75
N ALA A 88 -3.33 -5.44 -6.04
CA ALA A 88 -3.06 -5.30 -4.61
C ALA A 88 -1.59 -4.97 -4.37
N ILE A 89 -1.32 -3.92 -3.60
CA ILE A 89 0.03 -3.56 -3.13
C ILE A 89 0.17 -4.10 -1.71
N VAL A 90 1.15 -4.99 -1.51
CA VAL A 90 1.36 -5.70 -0.25
C VAL A 90 2.79 -5.49 0.25
N ASP A 91 2.97 -5.12 1.52
CA ASP A 91 4.31 -4.96 2.10
C ASP A 91 5.07 -6.29 2.11
N ALA A 92 6.40 -6.22 1.92
CA ALA A 92 7.26 -7.41 1.85
C ALA A 92 7.43 -8.14 3.20
N ASP A 93 6.97 -7.54 4.31
CA ASP A 93 6.95 -8.13 5.64
C ASP A 93 5.56 -8.65 6.06
N ILE A 94 4.61 -8.67 5.13
CA ILE A 94 3.30 -9.29 5.35
C ILE A 94 3.36 -10.78 5.02
N TYR A 95 2.97 -11.61 5.99
CA TYR A 95 2.77 -13.04 5.83
C TYR A 95 1.28 -13.32 5.58
N ILE A 96 0.97 -13.97 4.46
CA ILE A 96 -0.39 -14.41 4.15
C ILE A 96 -0.56 -15.87 4.58
N ARG A 97 -1.59 -16.13 5.38
CA ARG A 97 -1.92 -17.48 5.85
C ARG A 97 -2.48 -18.33 4.71
N GLU A 98 -2.25 -19.64 4.76
CA GLU A 98 -2.74 -20.59 3.74
C GLU A 98 -4.28 -20.60 3.62
N ASP A 99 -5.00 -20.34 4.72
CA ASP A 99 -6.46 -20.29 4.78
C ASP A 99 -7.06 -18.91 4.43
N ALA A 100 -6.22 -17.92 4.08
CA ALA A 100 -6.70 -16.59 3.74
C ALA A 100 -7.62 -16.64 2.50
N PRO A 101 -8.77 -15.91 2.55
CA PRO A 101 -9.65 -15.77 1.40
C PRO A 101 -8.97 -14.93 0.30
N ASN A 102 -9.57 -14.92 -0.90
CA ASN A 102 -9.07 -14.06 -1.96
C ASN A 102 -9.42 -12.60 -1.66
N ILE A 103 -8.39 -11.77 -1.46
CA ILE A 103 -8.53 -10.37 -1.06
C ILE A 103 -9.33 -9.53 -2.07
N PHE A 104 -9.28 -9.89 -3.34
CA PHE A 104 -10.00 -9.17 -4.36
C PHE A 104 -11.51 -9.43 -4.31
N ASP A 105 -11.94 -10.54 -3.71
CA ASP A 105 -13.35 -10.88 -3.57
C ASP A 105 -14.03 -10.11 -2.43
N ASP A 106 -13.24 -9.50 -1.52
CA ASP A 106 -13.72 -8.61 -0.46
C ASP A 106 -13.95 -7.18 -0.95
N MET A 107 -13.49 -6.84 -2.17
CA MET A 107 -13.74 -5.54 -2.77
C MET A 107 -15.18 -5.44 -3.28
N SER A 108 -15.89 -4.37 -2.91
CA SER A 108 -17.15 -4.02 -3.52
C SER A 108 -16.96 -3.67 -5.01
N ASP A 109 -17.89 -4.08 -5.87
CA ASP A 109 -17.83 -3.84 -7.31
C ASP A 109 -17.80 -2.35 -7.68
N ASP A 110 -18.26 -1.47 -6.79
CA ASP A 110 -18.28 -0.02 -6.93
C ASP A 110 -17.13 0.68 -6.19
N ALA A 111 -16.25 -0.06 -5.51
CA ALA A 111 -15.09 0.50 -4.83
C ALA A 111 -13.86 0.57 -5.74
N ALA A 112 -13.34 1.77 -5.95
CA ALA A 112 -12.09 2.00 -6.68
C ALA A 112 -10.84 1.70 -5.86
N PHE A 113 -10.95 1.82 -4.53
CA PHE A 113 -9.84 1.70 -3.58
C PHE A 113 -10.30 0.96 -2.33
N GLY A 114 -9.50 0.02 -1.86
CA GLY A 114 -9.68 -0.69 -0.59
C GLY A 114 -8.41 -0.64 0.24
N ALA A 115 -8.54 -0.33 1.52
CA ALA A 115 -7.45 -0.36 2.48
C ALA A 115 -8.01 -0.53 3.90
N VAL A 116 -7.16 -0.96 4.82
CA VAL A 116 -7.54 -1.07 6.23
C VAL A 116 -7.37 0.29 6.90
N VAL A 117 -8.44 0.81 7.52
CA VAL A 117 -8.36 2.02 8.33
C VAL A 117 -7.61 1.68 9.62
N GLU A 118 -6.47 2.31 9.84
CA GLU A 118 -5.50 1.89 10.86
C GLU A 118 -6.06 1.96 12.28
N ARG A 119 -6.92 2.94 12.58
CA ARG A 119 -7.58 3.08 13.90
C ARG A 119 -8.58 1.97 14.21
N ASP A 120 -9.06 1.27 13.18
CA ASP A 120 -10.04 0.17 13.33
C ASP A 120 -9.35 -1.20 13.50
N MET A 121 -8.02 -1.23 13.38
CA MET A 121 -7.22 -2.39 13.71
C MET A 121 -7.21 -2.66 15.23
N PRO A 122 -6.91 -3.89 15.68
CA PRO A 122 -6.80 -4.23 17.11
C PRO A 122 -5.51 -3.65 17.71
N ILE A 123 -5.50 -2.34 17.93
CA ILE A 123 -4.38 -1.57 18.46
C ILE A 123 -4.72 -0.97 19.83
N GLU A 124 -3.69 -0.67 20.62
CA GLU A 124 -3.82 -0.02 21.91
C GLU A 124 -4.41 1.40 21.81
N ASP A 125 -5.24 1.80 22.79
CA ASP A 125 -5.94 3.09 22.77
C ASP A 125 -4.99 4.30 22.63
N TRP A 126 -3.81 4.23 23.25
CA TRP A 126 -2.83 5.30 23.15
C TRP A 126 -2.33 5.47 21.71
N TYR A 127 -2.16 4.36 20.99
CA TYR A 127 -1.73 4.38 19.59
C TYR A 127 -2.87 4.84 18.69
N LYS A 128 -4.09 4.39 18.95
CA LYS A 128 -5.30 4.87 18.28
C LYS A 128 -5.44 6.40 18.35
N ASN A 129 -5.29 6.98 19.54
CA ASN A 129 -5.32 8.43 19.73
C ASN A 129 -4.18 9.14 18.97
N LYS A 130 -2.99 8.53 18.93
CA LYS A 130 -1.86 9.06 18.16
C LYS A 130 -2.18 9.11 16.66
N ILE A 131 -2.79 8.06 16.10
CA ILE A 131 -3.19 8.02 14.69
C ILE A 131 -4.25 9.07 14.39
N ILE A 132 -5.25 9.23 15.25
CA ILE A 132 -6.29 10.26 15.09
C ILE A 132 -5.65 11.64 15.01
N ASN A 133 -4.80 12.01 15.96
CA ASN A 133 -4.10 13.28 15.95
C ASN A 133 -3.19 13.46 14.74
N TYR A 134 -2.48 12.39 14.33
CA TYR A 134 -1.61 12.40 13.17
C TYR A 134 -2.39 12.61 11.87
N SER A 135 -3.52 11.96 11.71
CA SER A 135 -4.40 12.13 10.55
C SER A 135 -4.93 13.56 10.43
N GLN A 136 -5.30 14.18 11.56
CA GLN A 136 -5.74 15.58 11.60
C GLN A 136 -4.60 16.53 11.20
N MET A 137 -3.39 16.29 11.68
CA MET A 137 -2.22 17.10 11.35
C MET A 137 -1.87 16.99 9.86
N GLN A 138 -1.93 15.79 9.31
CA GLN A 138 -1.52 15.50 7.93
C GLN A 138 -2.57 15.93 6.90
N TYR A 139 -3.85 15.69 7.17
CA TYR A 139 -4.93 15.88 6.22
C TYR A 139 -5.78 17.12 6.48
N GLY A 140 -5.59 17.79 7.64
CA GLY A 140 -6.39 18.96 8.00
C GLY A 140 -6.31 20.12 7.00
N GLN A 141 -5.19 20.23 6.29
CA GLN A 141 -5.03 21.25 5.23
C GLN A 141 -5.73 20.86 3.93
N LEU A 142 -5.86 19.56 3.64
CA LEU A 142 -6.54 19.08 2.44
C LEU A 142 -8.04 19.33 2.50
N HIS A 143 -8.62 19.31 3.70
CA HIS A 143 -10.03 19.59 3.91
C HIS A 143 -10.47 20.96 3.40
N SER A 144 -9.60 21.96 3.46
CA SER A 144 -9.90 23.30 2.93
C SER A 144 -10.04 23.34 1.41
N ASN A 145 -9.46 22.38 0.71
CA ASN A 145 -9.38 22.31 -0.75
C ASN A 145 -10.28 21.22 -1.37
N ALA A 146 -10.72 20.24 -0.58
CA ALA A 146 -11.56 19.13 -1.02
C ALA A 146 -12.79 19.02 -0.10
N SER A 147 -13.92 19.57 -0.56
CA SER A 147 -15.16 19.68 0.25
C SER A 147 -15.71 18.36 0.75
N ASP A 148 -15.40 17.27 0.07
CA ASP A 148 -15.91 15.93 0.37
C ASP A 148 -14.98 15.13 1.29
N PHE A 149 -13.73 15.58 1.46
CA PHE A 149 -12.77 14.96 2.37
C PHE A 149 -12.92 15.59 3.77
N ARG A 150 -13.84 15.04 4.57
CA ARG A 150 -14.20 15.59 5.88
C ARG A 150 -13.78 14.66 7.01
N PRO A 151 -13.27 15.22 8.12
CA PRO A 151 -13.07 14.44 9.32
C PRO A 151 -14.43 14.09 9.95
N ASN A 152 -14.52 12.94 10.57
CA ASN A 152 -15.56 12.60 11.51
C ASN A 152 -15.07 12.87 12.95
N GLU A 153 -15.82 12.46 13.96
CA GLU A 153 -15.46 12.60 15.39
C GLU A 153 -14.12 11.92 15.75
N LEU A 154 -13.67 10.95 14.94
CA LEU A 154 -12.38 10.25 15.10
C LEU A 154 -11.29 10.83 14.18
N GLY A 155 -11.46 12.02 13.62
CA GLY A 155 -10.52 12.61 12.68
C GLY A 155 -10.69 12.08 11.25
N PHE A 156 -9.66 12.22 10.42
CA PHE A 156 -9.65 11.67 9.06
C PHE A 156 -9.38 10.17 9.09
N GLU A 157 -9.88 9.47 8.09
CA GLU A 157 -9.51 8.07 7.86
C GLU A 157 -8.05 8.00 7.43
N PHE A 158 -7.26 7.29 8.22
CA PHE A 158 -5.84 7.05 7.95
C PHE A 158 -5.65 5.57 7.66
N CYS A 159 -5.34 5.28 6.39
CA CYS A 159 -5.23 3.92 5.92
C CYS A 159 -3.84 3.34 6.20
N ASN A 160 -3.81 2.08 6.62
CA ASN A 160 -2.57 1.31 6.68
C ASN A 160 -2.07 1.05 5.27
N MET A 161 -0.82 1.40 5.00
CA MET A 161 -0.21 1.28 3.68
C MET A 161 0.43 -0.08 3.41
N GLY A 162 0.33 -1.02 4.36
CA GLY A 162 0.86 -2.37 4.20
C GLY A 162 0.04 -3.24 3.25
N LEU A 163 -1.24 -2.90 3.09
CA LEU A 163 -2.16 -3.58 2.18
C LEU A 163 -3.14 -2.58 1.56
N ILE A 164 -3.07 -2.46 0.24
CA ILE A 164 -3.93 -1.60 -0.56
C ILE A 164 -4.43 -2.41 -1.74
N VAL A 165 -5.71 -2.32 -2.06
CA VAL A 165 -6.31 -2.92 -3.26
C VAL A 165 -6.87 -1.82 -4.15
N LEU A 166 -6.52 -1.87 -5.42
CA LEU A 166 -6.96 -0.94 -6.46
C LEU A 166 -7.85 -1.68 -7.46
N ASN A 167 -9.01 -1.12 -7.76
CA ASN A 167 -9.88 -1.59 -8.82
C ASN A 167 -9.83 -0.59 -9.97
N LEU A 168 -9.13 -0.96 -11.02
CA LEU A 168 -8.72 -0.06 -12.09
C LEU A 168 -9.84 0.29 -13.05
N SER A 169 -10.88 -0.53 -13.12
CA SER A 169 -12.06 -0.23 -13.92
C SER A 169 -12.80 1.02 -13.44
N LEU A 170 -12.55 1.45 -12.20
CA LEU A 170 -13.19 2.60 -11.56
C LEU A 170 -12.23 3.79 -11.35
N ILE A 171 -10.92 3.58 -11.52
CA ILE A 171 -9.94 4.67 -11.45
C ILE A 171 -9.82 5.31 -12.83
N HIS A 172 -10.46 6.44 -13.00
CA HIS A 172 -10.29 7.28 -14.19
C HIS A 172 -9.12 8.24 -13.96
N ILE A 173 -7.99 7.89 -14.53
CA ILE A 173 -6.82 8.78 -14.56
C ILE A 173 -6.82 9.61 -15.85
#